data_f6b73abd9488caf882775001f5ed2e0b
#
_entry.id   f6b73abd9488caf882775001f5ed2e0b
#
_cell.length_a   1.000
_cell.length_b   1.000
_cell.length_c   1.000
_cell.angle_alpha   90.00
_cell.angle_beta   90.00
_cell.angle_gamma   90.00
#
_symmetry.space_group_name_H-M   'P 1'
#
loop_
_entity.id
_entity.type
_entity.pdbx_description
1 polymer ?
#
loop_
_entity_poly.entity_id
_entity_poly.type
_entity_poly.pdbx_seq_one_letter_code
_entity_poly.pdbx_strand_id
1 'polypeptide(L)'
;MVGAGDEPLIEFRLLGQVEAWSAGTRIELGGPKQRAVLASLALRAGRVVSQEQLIDDLWPEDPPARAAATVQVFVSNLRRALEPDRPRGAPARILATASPGYRLAVDPAAVDAHEFGRLVGAGREALTGDDPERAAELLARAAGLWRGPALADLPEAPFARTEAARLEELRLGAAEDRADAELALGRHDVLAPELARRVRTHPLRERSRAQLMLALYRCGRQADALAAYREGRRILTDELGLEPGARLRELEQAVLRQDPALAWAAPPPVVLPAASPPPTVDEPGRVLVVDDSGVNRRVLAAALAELGHEVHTAENGKAALEHLAAHPVDVVLLDLLMPVLDGYSTLAEIKADPALAHLPVIMVSTVHEMASVLRCIELGATDYLPKPFGAEMLRARLRSSLAAKRLRDAELRRLADEREEAVDLLSRQLREMTREVEERERALQAEIAELRSRVASG
;
A
#
# COMPACT_ATOMS: atom_id res chain seq x y z
N MET A 1 -25.37 32.16 -9.64
CA MET A 1 -24.84 30.76 -9.41
C MET A 1 -23.59 30.93 -8.57
N VAL A 2 -23.73 30.78 -7.24
CA VAL A 2 -22.62 30.85 -6.29
C VAL A 2 -22.06 29.45 -6.25
N GLY A 3 -20.76 29.30 -6.50
CA GLY A 3 -20.05 28.05 -6.58
C GLY A 3 -20.22 27.23 -5.31
N ALA A 4 -20.41 25.91 -5.48
CA ALA A 4 -20.28 24.93 -4.43
C ALA A 4 -18.82 25.00 -3.94
N GLY A 5 -18.61 25.69 -2.80
CA GLY A 5 -17.32 25.76 -2.14
C GLY A 5 -16.89 24.34 -1.74
N ASP A 6 -15.64 24.06 -1.98
CA ASP A 6 -14.88 22.88 -1.56
C ASP A 6 -14.91 22.83 -0.01
N GLU A 7 -15.98 22.28 0.57
CA GLU A 7 -16.04 22.05 2.02
C GLU A 7 -15.02 20.95 2.32
N PRO A 8 -14.12 21.13 3.30
CA PRO A 8 -13.12 20.14 3.62
C PRO A 8 -13.80 18.81 4.00
N LEU A 9 -13.46 17.76 3.26
CA LEU A 9 -13.99 16.42 3.49
C LEU A 9 -13.59 15.96 4.91
N ILE A 10 -14.58 15.73 5.77
CA ILE A 10 -14.30 15.19 7.11
C ILE A 10 -14.24 13.67 7.03
N GLU A 11 -13.12 13.12 7.48
CA GLU A 11 -12.90 11.68 7.64
C GLU A 11 -13.23 11.27 9.08
N PHE A 12 -13.97 10.19 9.23
CA PHE A 12 -14.29 9.57 10.52
C PHE A 12 -13.56 8.23 10.64
N ARG A 13 -12.83 8.07 11.72
CA ARG A 13 -11.97 6.91 11.91
C ARG A 13 -12.41 6.14 13.15
N LEU A 14 -12.78 4.87 12.96
CA LEU A 14 -13.29 3.94 13.97
C LEU A 14 -12.42 2.67 14.10
N LEU A 15 -11.57 2.40 13.11
CA LEU A 15 -10.67 1.24 13.10
C LEU A 15 -9.38 1.52 13.90
N GLY A 16 -9.57 1.88 15.16
CA GLY A 16 -8.61 2.33 16.15
C GLY A 16 -9.35 3.12 17.21
N GLN A 17 -8.74 4.19 17.74
CA GLN A 17 -9.47 5.20 18.54
C GLN A 17 -10.47 5.94 17.65
N VAL A 18 -11.56 6.44 18.26
CA VAL A 18 -12.55 7.25 17.56
C VAL A 18 -12.00 8.64 17.30
N GLU A 19 -11.84 8.97 16.04
CA GLU A 19 -11.28 10.24 15.60
C GLU A 19 -12.10 10.84 14.45
N ALA A 20 -12.04 12.18 14.32
CA ALA A 20 -12.48 12.90 13.12
C ALA A 20 -11.34 13.80 12.65
N TRP A 21 -11.18 13.90 11.34
CA TRP A 21 -10.11 14.67 10.70
C TRP A 21 -10.69 15.55 9.60
N SER A 22 -10.22 16.79 9.51
CA SER A 22 -10.58 17.72 8.45
C SER A 22 -9.30 18.33 7.87
N ALA A 23 -9.10 18.20 6.56
CA ALA A 23 -7.92 18.73 5.86
C ALA A 23 -6.58 18.34 6.54
N GLY A 24 -6.47 17.10 7.01
CA GLY A 24 -5.26 16.60 7.68
C GLY A 24 -5.08 17.03 9.15
N THR A 25 -6.06 17.78 9.71
CA THR A 25 -6.05 18.21 11.11
C THR A 25 -7.06 17.41 11.92
N ARG A 26 -6.64 16.92 13.10
CA ARG A 26 -7.51 16.18 14.01
C ARG A 26 -8.50 17.14 14.70
N ILE A 27 -9.77 16.75 14.74
CA ILE A 27 -10.84 17.49 15.42
C ILE A 27 -10.97 17.00 16.86
N GLU A 28 -10.99 17.89 17.81
CA GLU A 28 -11.20 17.56 19.23
C GLU A 28 -12.67 17.18 19.51
N LEU A 29 -12.90 15.90 19.77
CA LEU A 29 -14.23 15.31 19.91
C LEU A 29 -14.77 15.31 21.35
N GLY A 30 -13.98 15.73 22.33
CA GLY A 30 -14.37 15.73 23.74
C GLY A 30 -14.28 14.37 24.44
N GLY A 31 -15.06 14.18 25.50
CA GLY A 31 -14.98 13.01 26.40
C GLY A 31 -15.51 11.69 25.79
N PRO A 32 -15.27 10.54 26.47
CA PRO A 32 -15.62 9.22 25.94
C PRO A 32 -17.09 9.06 25.55
N LYS A 33 -18.04 9.51 26.35
CA LYS A 33 -19.47 9.42 26.00
C LYS A 33 -19.86 10.27 24.78
N GLN A 34 -19.22 11.42 24.59
CA GLN A 34 -19.43 12.23 23.40
C GLN A 34 -18.87 11.54 22.16
N ARG A 35 -17.70 10.92 22.27
CA ARG A 35 -17.13 10.08 21.19
C ARG A 35 -18.00 8.85 20.90
N ALA A 36 -18.61 8.24 21.93
CA ALA A 36 -19.55 7.13 21.77
C ALA A 36 -20.80 7.53 20.95
N VAL A 37 -21.36 8.74 21.18
CA VAL A 37 -22.45 9.27 20.33
C VAL A 37 -22.00 9.38 18.87
N LEU A 38 -20.82 9.94 18.63
CA LEU A 38 -20.30 10.06 17.27
C LEU A 38 -20.06 8.68 16.61
N ALA A 39 -19.48 7.74 17.36
CA ALA A 39 -19.23 6.38 16.87
C ALA A 39 -20.53 5.66 16.50
N SER A 40 -21.58 5.74 17.37
CA SER A 40 -22.89 5.17 17.07
C SER A 40 -23.50 5.73 15.78
N LEU A 41 -23.38 7.04 15.56
CA LEU A 41 -23.85 7.72 14.37
C LEU A 41 -23.00 7.39 13.12
N ALA A 42 -21.68 7.30 13.29
CA ALA A 42 -20.76 7.01 12.19
C ALA A 42 -20.87 5.56 11.71
N LEU A 43 -21.06 4.60 12.60
CA LEU A 43 -21.35 3.21 12.23
C LEU A 43 -22.66 3.07 11.42
N ARG A 44 -23.55 4.05 11.53
CA ARG A 44 -24.83 4.11 10.81
C ARG A 44 -24.90 5.34 9.87
N ALA A 45 -23.75 5.75 9.32
CA ALA A 45 -23.65 6.93 8.47
C ALA A 45 -24.74 6.98 7.39
N GLY A 46 -25.32 8.16 7.18
CA GLY A 46 -26.45 8.36 6.25
C GLY A 46 -27.81 7.91 6.79
N ARG A 47 -27.89 7.15 7.87
CA ARG A 47 -29.14 6.67 8.47
C ARG A 47 -29.52 7.51 9.69
N VAL A 48 -30.84 7.58 9.96
CA VAL A 48 -31.34 8.24 11.16
C VAL A 48 -31.20 7.28 12.36
N VAL A 49 -30.55 7.75 13.42
CA VAL A 49 -30.48 7.07 14.71
C VAL A 49 -31.39 7.81 15.68
N SER A 50 -32.35 7.10 16.27
CA SER A 50 -33.28 7.72 17.20
C SER A 50 -32.56 8.18 18.49
N GLN A 51 -33.13 9.15 19.16
CA GLN A 51 -32.60 9.60 20.44
C GLN A 51 -32.65 8.46 21.50
N GLU A 52 -33.67 7.64 21.44
CA GLU A 52 -33.85 6.45 22.28
C GLU A 52 -32.70 5.46 22.05
N GLN A 53 -32.40 5.11 20.78
CA GLN A 53 -31.29 4.24 20.43
C GLN A 53 -29.93 4.79 20.91
N LEU A 54 -29.71 6.09 20.85
CA LEU A 54 -28.47 6.70 21.38
C LEU A 54 -28.39 6.61 22.91
N ILE A 55 -29.52 6.67 23.61
CA ILE A 55 -29.58 6.49 25.06
C ILE A 55 -29.24 5.03 25.39
N ASP A 56 -29.86 4.06 24.70
CA ASP A 56 -29.58 2.64 24.90
C ASP A 56 -28.13 2.27 24.62
N ASP A 57 -27.56 2.82 23.53
CA ASP A 57 -26.15 2.63 23.19
C ASP A 57 -25.20 3.16 24.29
N LEU A 58 -25.58 4.26 24.96
CA LEU A 58 -24.73 4.90 26.01
C LEU A 58 -24.98 4.39 27.41
N TRP A 59 -26.19 3.96 27.73
CA TRP A 59 -26.65 3.56 29.05
C TRP A 59 -27.71 2.44 28.94
N PRO A 60 -27.31 1.21 28.59
CA PRO A 60 -28.29 0.14 28.37
C PRO A 60 -29.05 -0.32 29.61
N GLU A 61 -28.46 -0.19 30.81
CA GLU A 61 -29.06 -0.69 32.05
C GLU A 61 -29.62 0.41 32.94
N ASP A 62 -28.90 1.55 33.07
CA ASP A 62 -29.25 2.64 34.02
C ASP A 62 -29.09 4.01 33.35
N PRO A 63 -30.01 4.46 32.50
CA PRO A 63 -29.97 5.77 31.91
C PRO A 63 -30.22 6.86 32.97
N PRO A 64 -29.40 7.94 33.03
CA PRO A 64 -29.62 9.04 33.96
C PRO A 64 -30.98 9.71 33.68
N ALA A 65 -31.60 10.25 34.75
CA ALA A 65 -32.92 10.88 34.66
C ALA A 65 -33.05 11.98 33.57
N ARG A 66 -31.93 12.55 33.11
CA ARG A 66 -31.88 13.55 32.03
C ARG A 66 -31.07 13.06 30.84
N ALA A 67 -31.07 11.75 30.54
CA ALA A 67 -30.30 11.14 29.45
C ALA A 67 -30.55 11.84 28.09
N ALA A 68 -31.81 12.14 27.79
CA ALA A 68 -32.20 12.84 26.56
C ALA A 68 -31.53 14.23 26.45
N ALA A 69 -31.55 15.02 27.50
CA ALA A 69 -30.91 16.33 27.55
C ALA A 69 -29.37 16.22 27.45
N THR A 70 -28.79 15.18 28.06
CA THR A 70 -27.34 14.90 27.96
C THR A 70 -26.92 14.56 26.52
N VAL A 71 -27.68 13.72 25.83
CA VAL A 71 -27.46 13.43 24.38
C VAL A 71 -27.54 14.71 23.55
N GLN A 72 -28.51 15.60 23.81
CA GLN A 72 -28.61 16.90 23.11
C GLN A 72 -27.37 17.77 23.33
N VAL A 73 -26.82 17.78 24.54
CA VAL A 73 -25.58 18.52 24.85
C VAL A 73 -24.40 17.93 24.09
N PHE A 74 -24.25 16.61 24.06
CA PHE A 74 -23.19 15.94 23.28
C PHE A 74 -23.31 16.26 21.78
N VAL A 75 -24.51 16.18 21.21
CA VAL A 75 -24.77 16.53 19.82
C VAL A 75 -24.43 18.00 19.56
N SER A 76 -24.81 18.91 20.47
CA SER A 76 -24.48 20.33 20.32
C SER A 76 -22.98 20.59 20.32
N ASN A 77 -22.23 19.92 21.19
CA ASN A 77 -20.76 20.02 21.27
C ASN A 77 -20.10 19.44 20.01
N LEU A 78 -20.55 18.26 19.55
CA LEU A 78 -20.06 17.64 18.30
C LEU A 78 -20.30 18.55 17.10
N ARG A 79 -21.48 19.17 16.98
CA ARG A 79 -21.77 20.13 15.93
C ARG A 79 -20.82 21.32 15.93
N ARG A 80 -20.46 21.83 17.10
CA ARG A 80 -19.51 22.95 17.22
C ARG A 80 -18.10 22.52 16.81
N ALA A 81 -17.72 21.29 17.13
CA ALA A 81 -16.41 20.74 16.77
C ALA A 81 -16.29 20.43 15.28
N LEU A 82 -17.34 19.82 14.69
CA LEU A 82 -17.36 19.42 13.28
C LEU A 82 -17.62 20.59 12.30
N GLU A 83 -18.35 21.63 12.76
CA GLU A 83 -18.72 22.80 11.95
C GLU A 83 -18.43 24.10 12.72
N PRO A 84 -17.15 24.44 12.97
CA PRO A 84 -16.77 25.59 13.80
C PRO A 84 -17.25 26.94 13.19
N ASP A 85 -17.27 27.05 11.88
CA ASP A 85 -17.63 28.26 11.15
C ASP A 85 -19.14 28.39 10.87
N ARG A 86 -19.96 27.48 11.41
CA ARG A 86 -21.40 27.48 11.21
C ARG A 86 -22.06 28.73 11.84
N PRO A 87 -22.81 29.54 11.06
CA PRO A 87 -23.51 30.67 11.59
C PRO A 87 -24.51 30.31 12.70
N ARG A 88 -24.65 31.17 13.70
CA ARG A 88 -25.65 30.96 14.75
C ARG A 88 -27.06 30.85 14.17
N GLY A 89 -27.79 29.79 14.52
CA GLY A 89 -29.14 29.51 14.03
C GLY A 89 -29.21 28.78 12.68
N ALA A 90 -28.09 28.61 11.96
CA ALA A 90 -28.08 27.80 10.76
C ALA A 90 -28.22 26.29 11.08
N PRO A 91 -28.94 25.51 10.26
CA PRO A 91 -29.07 24.09 10.43
C PRO A 91 -27.67 23.40 10.30
N ALA A 92 -27.41 22.40 11.13
CA ALA A 92 -26.21 21.60 11.02
C ALA A 92 -26.30 20.70 9.78
N ARG A 93 -25.23 20.65 8.98
CA ARG A 93 -25.17 19.89 7.73
C ARG A 93 -24.60 18.49 7.96
N ILE A 94 -23.50 18.40 8.72
CA ILE A 94 -22.79 17.14 8.97
C ILE A 94 -23.55 16.27 9.97
N LEU A 95 -23.93 16.84 11.12
CA LEU A 95 -24.71 16.15 12.15
C LEU A 95 -26.12 16.76 12.17
N ALA A 96 -26.97 16.33 11.25
CA ALA A 96 -28.30 16.84 11.06
C ALA A 96 -29.30 16.34 12.12
N THR A 97 -30.29 17.19 12.45
CA THR A 97 -31.49 16.74 13.18
C THR A 97 -32.43 16.06 12.17
N ALA A 98 -32.86 14.86 12.44
CA ALA A 98 -33.81 14.10 11.64
C ALA A 98 -34.71 13.28 12.55
N SER A 99 -36.04 13.55 12.54
CA SER A 99 -36.98 12.84 13.43
C SER A 99 -36.94 11.33 13.19
N PRO A 100 -36.86 10.47 14.24
CA PRO A 100 -36.99 10.78 15.65
C PRO A 100 -35.65 11.01 16.39
N GLY A 101 -34.58 11.46 15.71
CA GLY A 101 -33.26 11.63 16.33
C GLY A 101 -32.27 12.43 15.50
N TYR A 102 -31.14 11.83 15.14
CA TYR A 102 -30.03 12.50 14.46
C TYR A 102 -29.49 11.62 13.33
N ARG A 103 -28.84 12.26 12.36
CA ARG A 103 -28.19 11.60 11.23
C ARG A 103 -26.82 12.22 10.99
N LEU A 104 -25.80 11.41 10.92
CA LEU A 104 -24.50 11.82 10.38
C LEU A 104 -24.64 11.82 8.84
N ALA A 105 -24.80 13.02 8.27
CA ALA A 105 -25.12 13.23 6.86
C ALA A 105 -23.82 13.35 6.04
N VAL A 106 -23.04 12.28 6.01
CA VAL A 106 -21.79 12.15 5.23
C VAL A 106 -21.88 10.96 4.31
N ASP A 107 -21.02 10.93 3.28
CA ASP A 107 -20.84 9.75 2.47
C ASP A 107 -20.31 8.61 3.38
N PRO A 108 -20.88 7.40 3.35
CA PRO A 108 -20.34 6.26 4.07
C PRO A 108 -18.84 6.02 3.80
N ALA A 109 -18.33 6.32 2.61
CA ALA A 109 -16.92 6.22 2.29
C ALA A 109 -16.01 7.15 3.12
N ALA A 110 -16.57 8.20 3.73
CA ALA A 110 -15.84 9.05 4.66
C ALA A 110 -15.63 8.41 6.05
N VAL A 111 -16.21 7.24 6.30
CA VAL A 111 -16.04 6.46 7.54
C VAL A 111 -15.21 5.21 7.24
N ASP A 112 -14.04 5.09 7.86
CA ASP A 112 -13.07 4.01 7.59
C ASP A 112 -13.67 2.59 7.77
N ALA A 113 -14.57 2.40 8.71
CA ALA A 113 -15.26 1.11 8.91
C ALA A 113 -16.17 0.72 7.73
N HIS A 114 -16.81 1.67 7.08
CA HIS A 114 -17.62 1.43 5.89
C HIS A 114 -16.73 1.23 4.65
N GLU A 115 -15.69 2.05 4.48
CA GLU A 115 -14.71 1.91 3.40
C GLU A 115 -13.98 0.56 3.50
N PHE A 116 -13.63 0.12 4.73
CA PHE A 116 -13.09 -1.22 4.96
C PHE A 116 -14.06 -2.30 4.45
N GLY A 117 -15.33 -2.24 4.84
CA GLY A 117 -16.34 -3.21 4.37
C GLY A 117 -16.49 -3.23 2.86
N ARG A 118 -16.48 -2.06 2.21
CA ARG A 118 -16.56 -1.91 0.76
C ARG A 118 -15.33 -2.52 0.06
N LEU A 119 -14.12 -2.25 0.56
CA LEU A 119 -12.88 -2.83 0.03
C LEU A 119 -12.83 -4.35 0.19
N VAL A 120 -13.28 -4.88 1.34
CA VAL A 120 -13.37 -6.33 1.57
C VAL A 120 -14.37 -6.97 0.61
N GLY A 121 -15.54 -6.35 0.41
CA GLY A 121 -16.52 -6.82 -0.56
C GLY A 121 -15.95 -6.89 -1.99
N ALA A 122 -15.36 -5.80 -2.45
CA ALA A 122 -14.72 -5.74 -3.77
C ALA A 122 -13.55 -6.72 -3.93
N GLY A 123 -12.76 -6.95 -2.86
CA GLY A 123 -11.70 -7.96 -2.86
C GLY A 123 -12.23 -9.39 -2.99
N ARG A 124 -13.36 -9.72 -2.35
CA ARG A 124 -14.05 -11.01 -2.50
C ARG A 124 -14.64 -11.22 -3.89
N GLU A 125 -15.21 -10.16 -4.46
CA GLU A 125 -15.70 -10.19 -5.84
C GLU A 125 -14.55 -10.45 -6.81
N ALA A 126 -13.40 -9.81 -6.63
CA ALA A 126 -12.21 -10.05 -7.44
C ALA A 126 -11.70 -11.51 -7.31
N LEU A 127 -11.67 -12.08 -6.10
CA LEU A 127 -11.34 -13.50 -5.89
C LEU A 127 -12.33 -14.44 -6.61
N THR A 128 -13.62 -14.13 -6.58
CA THR A 128 -14.64 -14.92 -7.26
C THR A 128 -14.52 -14.80 -8.78
N GLY A 129 -14.06 -13.64 -9.26
CA GLY A 129 -13.78 -13.34 -10.66
C GLY A 129 -12.44 -13.84 -11.18
N ASP A 130 -11.69 -14.62 -10.38
CA ASP A 130 -10.35 -15.15 -10.70
C ASP A 130 -9.31 -14.04 -11.00
N ASP A 131 -9.40 -12.93 -10.27
CA ASP A 131 -8.45 -11.80 -10.32
C ASP A 131 -7.74 -11.65 -8.96
N PRO A 132 -6.75 -12.52 -8.68
CA PRO A 132 -6.05 -12.51 -7.39
C PRO A 132 -5.16 -11.27 -7.19
N GLU A 133 -4.62 -10.66 -8.26
CA GLU A 133 -3.86 -9.42 -8.18
C GLU A 133 -4.73 -8.30 -7.62
N ARG A 134 -5.88 -8.09 -8.22
CA ARG A 134 -6.84 -7.07 -7.79
C ARG A 134 -7.36 -7.32 -6.39
N ALA A 135 -7.62 -8.59 -6.05
CA ALA A 135 -8.05 -8.98 -4.71
C ALA A 135 -6.98 -8.65 -3.66
N ALA A 136 -5.71 -9.01 -3.91
CA ALA A 136 -4.59 -8.73 -3.01
C ALA A 136 -4.41 -7.22 -2.78
N GLU A 137 -4.48 -6.39 -3.83
CA GLU A 137 -4.42 -4.93 -3.73
C GLU A 137 -5.54 -4.35 -2.86
N LEU A 138 -6.80 -4.74 -3.13
CA LEU A 138 -7.97 -4.22 -2.41
C LEU A 138 -7.94 -4.61 -0.94
N LEU A 139 -7.60 -5.88 -0.65
CA LEU A 139 -7.52 -6.40 0.71
C LEU A 139 -6.31 -5.85 1.48
N ALA A 140 -5.20 -5.56 0.81
CA ALA A 140 -4.07 -4.85 1.41
C ALA A 140 -4.44 -3.41 1.79
N ARG A 141 -5.14 -2.69 0.91
CA ARG A 141 -5.68 -1.34 1.21
C ARG A 141 -6.65 -1.39 2.38
N ALA A 142 -7.56 -2.37 2.42
CA ALA A 142 -8.47 -2.58 3.53
C ALA A 142 -7.71 -2.78 4.86
N ALA A 143 -6.68 -3.62 4.87
CA ALA A 143 -5.84 -3.84 6.05
C ALA A 143 -5.12 -2.56 6.53
N GLY A 144 -4.71 -1.70 5.61
CA GLY A 144 -4.06 -0.42 5.89
C GLY A 144 -4.94 0.62 6.61
N LEU A 145 -6.27 0.45 6.62
CA LEU A 145 -7.18 1.32 7.36
C LEU A 145 -7.14 1.11 8.88
N TRP A 146 -6.59 -0.02 9.34
CA TRP A 146 -6.53 -0.37 10.75
C TRP A 146 -5.32 0.27 11.44
N ARG A 147 -5.59 1.02 12.52
CA ARG A 147 -4.59 1.69 13.36
C ARG A 147 -4.46 1.06 14.75
N GLY A 148 -5.35 0.10 15.07
CA GLY A 148 -5.41 -0.60 16.34
C GLY A 148 -6.72 -1.38 16.49
N PRO A 149 -7.09 -1.85 17.68
CA PRO A 149 -8.40 -2.42 17.94
C PRO A 149 -9.51 -1.41 17.62
N ALA A 150 -10.57 -1.83 16.96
CA ALA A 150 -11.68 -0.95 16.63
C ALA A 150 -12.32 -0.35 17.89
N LEU A 151 -12.66 0.93 17.86
CA LEU A 151 -13.32 1.64 18.97
C LEU A 151 -12.54 1.55 20.30
N ALA A 152 -11.20 1.50 20.24
CA ALA A 152 -10.31 1.18 21.35
C ALA A 152 -10.48 2.06 22.60
N ASP A 153 -10.96 3.27 22.43
CA ASP A 153 -11.17 4.25 23.49
C ASP A 153 -12.61 4.26 24.07
N LEU A 154 -13.43 3.26 23.69
CA LEU A 154 -14.82 3.09 24.16
C LEU A 154 -15.08 1.73 24.83
N PRO A 155 -14.21 1.22 25.73
CA PRO A 155 -14.35 -0.12 26.31
C PRO A 155 -15.59 -0.25 27.19
N GLU A 156 -16.08 0.85 27.75
CA GLU A 156 -17.24 0.89 28.65
C GLU A 156 -18.60 0.92 27.93
N ALA A 157 -18.61 1.12 26.58
CA ALA A 157 -19.84 1.18 25.81
C ALA A 157 -20.19 -0.22 25.23
N PRO A 158 -21.29 -0.87 25.66
CA PRO A 158 -21.62 -2.23 25.22
C PRO A 158 -21.80 -2.35 23.71
N PHE A 159 -22.45 -1.37 23.05
CA PHE A 159 -22.59 -1.38 21.58
C PHE A 159 -21.21 -1.36 20.90
N ALA A 160 -20.24 -0.60 21.44
CA ALA A 160 -18.90 -0.50 20.88
C ALA A 160 -18.15 -1.84 20.99
N ARG A 161 -18.31 -2.59 22.08
CA ARG A 161 -17.73 -3.93 22.21
C ARG A 161 -18.31 -4.90 21.17
N THR A 162 -19.63 -4.88 20.97
CA THR A 162 -20.30 -5.73 19.97
C THR A 162 -19.83 -5.39 18.56
N GLU A 163 -19.78 -4.11 18.21
CA GLU A 163 -19.33 -3.66 16.90
C GLU A 163 -17.82 -3.89 16.68
N ALA A 164 -17.00 -3.68 17.72
CA ALA A 164 -15.58 -3.99 17.64
C ALA A 164 -15.33 -5.48 17.38
N ALA A 165 -16.05 -6.37 18.07
CA ALA A 165 -15.97 -7.82 17.83
C ALA A 165 -16.41 -8.19 16.39
N ARG A 166 -17.49 -7.58 15.89
CA ARG A 166 -17.96 -7.79 14.51
C ARG A 166 -16.93 -7.30 13.48
N LEU A 167 -16.33 -6.13 13.71
CA LEU A 167 -15.32 -5.57 12.82
C LEU A 167 -14.03 -6.40 12.83
N GLU A 168 -13.61 -6.89 14.02
CA GLU A 168 -12.44 -7.76 14.15
C GLU A 168 -12.64 -9.11 13.45
N GLU A 169 -13.83 -9.71 13.54
CA GLU A 169 -14.16 -10.93 12.79
C GLU A 169 -14.10 -10.69 11.27
N LEU A 170 -14.60 -9.53 10.80
CA LEU A 170 -14.49 -9.15 9.40
C LEU A 170 -13.03 -8.93 8.98
N ARG A 171 -12.19 -8.35 9.85
CA ARG A 171 -10.74 -8.18 9.64
C ARG A 171 -10.03 -9.50 9.48
N LEU A 172 -10.32 -10.46 10.37
CA LEU A 172 -9.73 -11.80 10.29
C LEU A 172 -10.14 -12.51 9.01
N GLY A 173 -11.42 -12.43 8.62
CA GLY A 173 -11.89 -12.96 7.35
C GLY A 173 -11.21 -12.31 6.13
N ALA A 174 -11.06 -10.98 6.14
CA ALA A 174 -10.37 -10.25 5.06
C ALA A 174 -8.88 -10.65 4.97
N ALA A 175 -8.23 -10.90 6.11
CA ALA A 175 -6.84 -11.37 6.13
C ALA A 175 -6.71 -12.82 5.59
N GLU A 176 -7.72 -13.68 5.79
CA GLU A 176 -7.78 -15.00 5.15
C GLU A 176 -8.05 -14.89 3.64
N ASP A 177 -8.94 -14.01 3.23
CA ASP A 177 -9.22 -13.75 1.80
C ASP A 177 -7.96 -13.22 1.09
N ARG A 178 -7.21 -12.31 1.73
CA ARG A 178 -5.92 -11.83 1.22
C ARG A 178 -4.89 -12.96 1.11
N ALA A 179 -4.85 -13.85 2.10
CA ALA A 179 -3.94 -15.00 2.06
C ALA A 179 -4.28 -15.96 0.89
N ASP A 180 -5.55 -16.18 0.58
CA ASP A 180 -5.93 -16.99 -0.59
C ASP A 180 -5.49 -16.30 -1.90
N ALA A 181 -5.63 -14.98 -2.03
CA ALA A 181 -5.13 -14.22 -3.18
C ALA A 181 -3.59 -14.33 -3.33
N GLU A 182 -2.85 -14.13 -2.24
CA GLU A 182 -1.38 -14.22 -2.24
C GLU A 182 -0.89 -15.65 -2.55
N LEU A 183 -1.60 -16.69 -2.08
CA LEU A 183 -1.33 -18.08 -2.43
C LEU A 183 -1.59 -18.37 -3.91
N ALA A 184 -2.62 -17.78 -4.50
CA ALA A 184 -2.92 -17.88 -5.93
C ALA A 184 -1.83 -17.21 -6.78
N LEU A 185 -1.24 -16.11 -6.27
CA LEU A 185 -0.12 -15.40 -6.90
C LEU A 185 1.25 -16.06 -6.71
N GLY A 186 1.33 -17.16 -5.97
CA GLY A 186 2.59 -17.85 -5.73
C GLY A 186 3.49 -17.23 -4.65
N ARG A 187 2.98 -16.31 -3.83
CA ARG A 187 3.77 -15.58 -2.81
C ARG A 187 3.82 -16.33 -1.48
N HIS A 188 4.08 -17.65 -1.53
CA HIS A 188 3.96 -18.54 -0.35
C HIS A 188 5.06 -18.31 0.69
N ASP A 189 6.27 -18.00 0.25
CA ASP A 189 7.45 -17.76 1.09
C ASP A 189 7.30 -16.54 2.00
N VAL A 190 6.80 -15.44 1.45
CA VAL A 190 6.50 -14.20 2.18
C VAL A 190 5.31 -14.38 3.12
N LEU A 191 4.31 -15.17 2.70
CA LEU A 191 3.07 -15.36 3.44
C LEU A 191 3.21 -16.33 4.62
N ALA A 192 4.06 -17.37 4.53
CA ALA A 192 4.17 -18.42 5.55
C ALA A 192 4.48 -17.89 6.97
N PRO A 193 5.39 -16.91 7.20
CA PRO A 193 5.63 -16.34 8.52
C PRO A 193 4.43 -15.60 9.09
N GLU A 194 3.69 -14.86 8.26
CA GLU A 194 2.47 -14.16 8.67
C GLU A 194 1.38 -15.14 9.09
N LEU A 195 1.15 -16.19 8.31
CA LEU A 195 0.20 -17.24 8.62
C LEU A 195 0.57 -18.00 9.89
N ALA A 196 1.86 -18.30 10.11
CA ALA A 196 2.32 -18.93 11.34
C ALA A 196 2.03 -18.07 12.58
N ARG A 197 2.20 -16.76 12.50
CA ARG A 197 1.82 -15.83 13.57
C ARG A 197 0.30 -15.84 13.78
N ARG A 198 -0.50 -15.76 12.71
CA ARG A 198 -1.98 -15.74 12.78
C ARG A 198 -2.53 -17.01 13.41
N VAL A 199 -2.00 -18.18 13.04
CA VAL A 199 -2.41 -19.47 13.60
C VAL A 199 -2.08 -19.57 15.10
N ARG A 200 -1.01 -18.94 15.57
CA ARG A 200 -0.70 -18.88 17.02
C ARG A 200 -1.66 -17.97 17.78
N THR A 201 -2.09 -16.83 17.21
CA THR A 201 -3.01 -15.90 17.86
C THR A 201 -4.47 -16.34 17.75
N HIS A 202 -4.82 -17.13 16.74
CA HIS A 202 -6.18 -17.63 16.48
C HIS A 202 -6.14 -19.13 16.18
N PRO A 203 -5.82 -19.98 17.17
CA PRO A 203 -5.50 -21.40 16.97
C PRO A 203 -6.68 -22.24 16.46
N LEU A 204 -7.91 -21.79 16.69
CA LEU A 204 -9.12 -22.50 16.28
C LEU A 204 -9.57 -22.17 14.84
N ARG A 205 -8.89 -21.24 14.14
CA ARG A 205 -9.23 -20.90 12.74
C ARG A 205 -8.62 -21.88 11.77
N GLU A 206 -9.40 -22.88 11.39
CA GLU A 206 -8.96 -23.95 10.48
C GLU A 206 -8.58 -23.43 9.08
N ARG A 207 -9.25 -22.37 8.57
CA ARG A 207 -8.92 -21.79 7.26
C ARG A 207 -7.50 -21.22 7.25
N SER A 208 -7.14 -20.43 8.25
CA SER A 208 -5.77 -19.88 8.39
C SER A 208 -4.73 -21.00 8.53
N ARG A 209 -5.07 -22.10 9.21
CA ARG A 209 -4.19 -23.27 9.35
C ARG A 209 -4.02 -24.01 8.02
N ALA A 210 -5.09 -24.19 7.25
CA ALA A 210 -5.01 -24.80 5.91
C ALA A 210 -4.13 -23.95 4.97
N GLN A 211 -4.28 -22.61 5.03
CA GLN A 211 -3.44 -21.68 4.28
C GLN A 211 -1.96 -21.80 4.67
N LEU A 212 -1.65 -21.92 5.97
CA LEU A 212 -0.29 -22.15 6.45
C LEU A 212 0.29 -23.48 5.94
N MET A 213 -0.49 -24.56 6.02
CA MET A 213 -0.07 -25.87 5.52
C MET A 213 0.26 -25.81 4.02
N LEU A 214 -0.60 -25.19 3.22
CA LEU A 214 -0.40 -25.05 1.79
C LEU A 214 0.83 -24.18 1.46
N ALA A 215 1.01 -23.05 2.16
CA ALA A 215 2.18 -22.20 2.00
C ALA A 215 3.48 -22.97 2.32
N LEU A 216 3.53 -23.66 3.45
CA LEU A 216 4.69 -24.45 3.86
C LEU A 216 4.99 -25.58 2.87
N TYR A 217 3.97 -26.30 2.41
CA TYR A 217 4.13 -27.35 1.40
C TYR A 217 4.73 -26.82 0.10
N ARG A 218 4.22 -25.71 -0.42
CA ARG A 218 4.71 -25.05 -1.64
C ARG A 218 6.12 -24.47 -1.49
N CYS A 219 6.54 -24.16 -0.26
CA CYS A 219 7.94 -23.84 0.07
C CYS A 219 8.85 -25.06 0.22
N GLY A 220 8.39 -26.29 -0.10
CA GLY A 220 9.16 -27.53 0.08
C GLY A 220 9.25 -28.02 1.53
N ARG A 221 8.53 -27.37 2.48
CA ARG A 221 8.55 -27.66 3.92
C ARG A 221 7.42 -28.62 4.31
N GLN A 222 7.36 -29.79 3.65
CA GLN A 222 6.28 -30.78 3.85
C GLN A 222 6.15 -31.24 5.31
N ALA A 223 7.28 -31.47 6.00
CA ALA A 223 7.28 -31.89 7.39
C ALA A 223 6.64 -30.86 8.32
N ASP A 224 6.90 -29.56 8.09
CA ASP A 224 6.32 -28.46 8.85
C ASP A 224 4.83 -28.28 8.55
N ALA A 225 4.39 -28.49 7.31
CA ALA A 225 2.97 -28.48 6.95
C ALA A 225 2.20 -29.56 7.74
N LEU A 226 2.73 -30.78 7.80
CA LEU A 226 2.12 -31.87 8.58
C LEU A 226 2.22 -31.63 10.11
N ALA A 227 3.27 -30.96 10.59
CA ALA A 227 3.36 -30.55 11.99
C ALA A 227 2.28 -29.52 12.34
N ALA A 228 2.01 -28.55 11.46
CA ALA A 228 0.94 -27.56 11.62
C ALA A 228 -0.45 -28.21 11.70
N TYR A 229 -0.70 -29.27 10.91
CA TYR A 229 -1.93 -30.07 10.99
C TYR A 229 -2.05 -30.77 12.34
N ARG A 230 -1.03 -31.51 12.76
CA ARG A 230 -1.02 -32.28 14.03
C ARG A 230 -1.27 -31.39 15.24
N GLU A 231 -0.65 -30.21 15.26
CA GLU A 231 -0.86 -29.22 16.33
C GLU A 231 -2.29 -28.69 16.33
N GLY A 232 -2.86 -28.40 15.14
CA GLY A 232 -4.25 -27.98 15.02
C GLY A 232 -5.25 -29.02 15.50
N ARG A 233 -5.03 -30.29 15.09
CA ARG A 233 -5.86 -31.41 15.54
C ARG A 233 -5.81 -31.54 17.05
N ARG A 234 -4.61 -31.50 17.64
CA ARG A 234 -4.43 -31.56 19.10
C ARG A 234 -5.23 -30.45 19.82
N ILE A 235 -5.12 -29.20 19.35
CA ILE A 235 -5.85 -28.07 19.97
C ILE A 235 -7.36 -28.26 19.84
N LEU A 236 -7.86 -28.63 18.68
CA LEU A 236 -9.31 -28.84 18.45
C LEU A 236 -9.86 -29.97 19.33
N THR A 237 -9.10 -31.06 19.47
CA THR A 237 -9.49 -32.22 20.30
C THR A 237 -9.44 -31.86 21.77
N ASP A 238 -8.34 -31.22 22.25
CA ASP A 238 -8.14 -30.91 23.67
C ASP A 238 -9.08 -29.82 24.18
N GLU A 239 -9.35 -28.77 23.38
CA GLU A 239 -10.16 -27.63 23.80
C GLU A 239 -11.66 -27.79 23.50
N LEU A 240 -12.02 -28.44 22.39
CA LEU A 240 -13.40 -28.52 21.92
C LEU A 240 -13.95 -29.93 21.80
N GLY A 241 -13.12 -30.99 21.96
CA GLY A 241 -13.49 -32.37 21.74
C GLY A 241 -13.84 -32.69 20.26
N LEU A 242 -13.35 -31.87 19.33
CA LEU A 242 -13.71 -31.96 17.90
C LEU A 242 -12.51 -32.45 17.06
N GLU A 243 -12.80 -33.27 16.04
CA GLU A 243 -11.83 -33.56 15.00
C GLU A 243 -11.79 -32.40 13.97
N PRO A 244 -10.66 -32.18 13.28
CA PRO A 244 -10.55 -31.18 12.22
C PRO A 244 -11.62 -31.32 11.15
N GLY A 245 -12.06 -30.21 10.58
CA GLY A 245 -13.03 -30.18 9.50
C GLY A 245 -12.54 -30.89 8.24
N ALA A 246 -13.49 -31.24 7.34
CA ALA A 246 -13.20 -32.03 6.15
C ALA A 246 -12.07 -31.41 5.29
N ARG A 247 -12.13 -30.10 5.04
CA ARG A 247 -11.14 -29.38 4.22
C ARG A 247 -9.70 -29.53 4.76
N LEU A 248 -9.51 -29.47 6.07
CA LEU A 248 -8.19 -29.57 6.68
C LEU A 248 -7.68 -31.01 6.62
N ARG A 249 -8.53 -32.01 6.80
CA ARG A 249 -8.20 -33.44 6.66
C ARG A 249 -7.87 -33.82 5.21
N GLU A 250 -8.63 -33.31 4.25
CA GLU A 250 -8.37 -33.52 2.82
C GLU A 250 -7.02 -32.94 2.42
N LEU A 251 -6.68 -31.74 2.92
CA LEU A 251 -5.37 -31.11 2.67
C LEU A 251 -4.22 -31.94 3.27
N GLU A 252 -4.36 -32.47 4.50
CA GLU A 252 -3.37 -33.38 5.09
C GLU A 252 -3.11 -34.57 4.19
N GLN A 253 -4.19 -35.24 3.72
CA GLN A 253 -4.09 -36.41 2.85
C GLN A 253 -3.43 -36.05 1.50
N ALA A 254 -3.76 -34.89 0.95
CA ALA A 254 -3.15 -34.41 -0.29
C ALA A 254 -1.64 -34.14 -0.12
N VAL A 255 -1.24 -33.52 1.01
CA VAL A 255 0.18 -33.32 1.37
C VAL A 255 0.91 -34.66 1.55
N LEU A 256 0.30 -35.66 2.21
CA LEU A 256 0.89 -36.99 2.40
C LEU A 256 1.09 -37.72 1.07
N ARG A 257 0.14 -37.60 0.13
CA ARG A 257 0.23 -38.22 -1.20
C ARG A 257 1.07 -37.40 -2.19
N GLN A 258 1.57 -36.23 -1.79
CA GLN A 258 2.26 -35.28 -2.67
C GLN A 258 1.43 -34.95 -3.92
N ASP A 259 0.14 -34.68 -3.72
CA ASP A 259 -0.82 -34.45 -4.81
C ASP A 259 -0.34 -33.29 -5.71
N PRO A 260 -0.17 -33.54 -7.02
CA PRO A 260 0.23 -32.48 -7.97
C PRO A 260 -0.68 -31.27 -7.98
N ALA A 261 -1.96 -31.42 -7.61
CA ALA A 261 -2.92 -30.32 -7.52
C ALA A 261 -2.55 -29.27 -6.43
N LEU A 262 -1.70 -29.63 -5.47
CA LEU A 262 -1.19 -28.69 -4.47
C LEU A 262 -0.03 -27.82 -5.01
N ALA A 263 0.63 -28.25 -6.08
CA ALA A 263 1.68 -27.48 -6.71
C ALA A 263 1.11 -26.18 -7.27
N TRP A 264 1.81 -25.09 -7.02
CA TRP A 264 1.49 -23.83 -7.71
C TRP A 264 2.17 -23.85 -9.08
N ALA A 265 1.36 -23.80 -10.13
CA ALA A 265 1.87 -23.52 -11.47
C ALA A 265 1.72 -22.02 -11.70
N ALA A 266 2.81 -21.35 -12.07
CA ALA A 266 2.70 -19.97 -12.52
C ALA A 266 1.61 -19.91 -13.63
N PRO A 267 0.65 -18.99 -13.56
CA PRO A 267 -0.31 -18.84 -14.63
C PRO A 267 0.46 -18.69 -15.94
N PRO A 268 0.03 -19.35 -17.04
CA PRO A 268 0.66 -19.14 -18.32
C PRO A 268 0.65 -17.62 -18.56
N PRO A 269 1.74 -17.04 -19.09
CA PRO A 269 1.78 -15.61 -19.34
C PRO A 269 0.53 -15.26 -20.15
N VAL A 270 -0.30 -14.35 -19.63
CA VAL A 270 -1.50 -13.88 -20.33
C VAL A 270 -1.00 -13.36 -21.67
N VAL A 271 -1.25 -14.11 -22.73
CA VAL A 271 -1.04 -13.65 -24.10
C VAL A 271 -2.15 -12.63 -24.31
N LEU A 272 -1.91 -11.39 -23.92
CA LEU A 272 -2.72 -10.27 -24.38
C LEU A 272 -2.76 -10.37 -25.92
N PRO A 273 -3.96 -10.27 -26.55
CA PRO A 273 -4.04 -10.26 -28.01
C PRO A 273 -3.08 -9.19 -28.49
N ALA A 274 -2.13 -9.59 -29.32
CA ALA A 274 -0.95 -8.87 -29.73
C ALA A 274 -1.18 -7.35 -29.96
N ALA A 275 -1.03 -6.57 -28.89
CA ALA A 275 -0.33 -5.31 -29.04
C ALA A 275 1.08 -5.71 -29.46
N SER A 276 1.58 -5.16 -30.55
CA SER A 276 2.85 -5.47 -31.21
C SER A 276 3.90 -6.01 -30.24
N PRO A 277 4.55 -7.16 -30.53
CA PRO A 277 5.46 -7.77 -29.58
C PRO A 277 6.36 -6.68 -29.00
N PRO A 278 6.52 -6.60 -27.66
CA PRO A 278 7.56 -5.74 -27.11
C PRO A 278 8.84 -6.17 -27.85
N PRO A 279 9.68 -5.25 -28.26
CA PRO A 279 10.84 -5.58 -29.06
C PRO A 279 11.57 -6.73 -28.36
N THR A 280 11.56 -7.89 -29.00
CA THR A 280 12.34 -9.06 -28.65
C THR A 280 13.76 -8.73 -29.01
N VAL A 281 14.39 -7.93 -28.18
CA VAL A 281 15.82 -7.78 -28.21
C VAL A 281 16.28 -8.01 -26.78
N ASP A 282 17.03 -9.09 -26.58
CA ASP A 282 18.04 -9.12 -25.56
C ASP A 282 19.04 -8.01 -25.95
N GLU A 283 18.63 -6.74 -25.82
CA GLU A 283 19.54 -5.63 -26.04
C GLU A 283 20.62 -5.72 -24.97
N PRO A 284 21.88 -5.71 -25.38
CA PRO A 284 22.99 -5.76 -24.44
C PRO A 284 22.83 -4.65 -23.39
N GLY A 285 22.88 -5.03 -22.11
CA GLY A 285 22.95 -4.10 -20.99
C GLY A 285 24.36 -4.10 -20.42
N ARG A 286 24.76 -2.99 -19.79
CA ARG A 286 26.05 -2.84 -19.10
C ARG A 286 25.88 -3.31 -17.67
N VAL A 287 26.53 -4.40 -17.31
CA VAL A 287 26.41 -5.05 -16.00
C VAL A 287 27.71 -4.91 -15.23
N LEU A 288 27.64 -4.38 -14.02
CA LEU A 288 28.77 -4.35 -13.08
C LEU A 288 28.65 -5.54 -12.10
N VAL A 289 29.65 -6.41 -12.10
CA VAL A 289 29.76 -7.54 -11.16
C VAL A 289 30.74 -7.18 -10.05
N VAL A 290 30.27 -7.15 -8.81
CA VAL A 290 31.05 -6.82 -7.62
C VAL A 290 31.09 -8.04 -6.68
N ASP A 291 32.24 -8.66 -6.52
CA ASP A 291 32.47 -9.86 -5.70
C ASP A 291 33.97 -9.92 -5.36
N ASP A 292 34.37 -10.23 -4.14
CA ASP A 292 35.77 -10.27 -3.74
C ASP A 292 36.53 -11.47 -4.33
N SER A 293 35.81 -12.56 -4.64
CA SER A 293 36.36 -13.75 -5.26
C SER A 293 36.62 -13.56 -6.76
N GLY A 294 37.88 -13.52 -7.16
CA GLY A 294 38.26 -13.46 -8.57
C GLY A 294 37.76 -14.65 -9.42
N VAL A 295 37.43 -15.77 -8.81
CA VAL A 295 36.81 -16.93 -9.49
C VAL A 295 35.35 -16.64 -9.77
N ASN A 296 34.60 -16.18 -8.78
CA ASN A 296 33.18 -15.84 -8.91
C ASN A 296 32.99 -14.74 -9.96
N ARG A 297 33.80 -13.68 -9.90
CA ARG A 297 33.74 -12.59 -10.89
C ARG A 297 33.92 -13.13 -12.32
N ARG A 298 34.91 -14.01 -12.57
CA ARG A 298 35.12 -14.58 -13.92
C ARG A 298 33.99 -15.47 -14.37
N VAL A 299 33.45 -16.31 -13.49
CA VAL A 299 32.31 -17.18 -13.81
C VAL A 299 31.07 -16.37 -14.13
N LEU A 300 30.74 -15.37 -13.32
CA LEU A 300 29.61 -14.49 -13.56
C LEU A 300 29.80 -13.65 -14.84
N ALA A 301 30.99 -13.08 -15.04
CA ALA A 301 31.29 -12.29 -16.23
C ALA A 301 31.17 -13.14 -17.50
N ALA A 302 31.65 -14.38 -17.50
CA ALA A 302 31.52 -15.30 -18.64
C ALA A 302 30.05 -15.63 -18.93
N ALA A 303 29.28 -15.97 -17.91
CA ALA A 303 27.85 -16.29 -18.06
C ALA A 303 27.04 -15.08 -18.59
N LEU A 304 27.35 -13.86 -18.14
CA LEU A 304 26.69 -12.64 -18.59
C LEU A 304 27.12 -12.24 -20.02
N ALA A 305 28.39 -12.45 -20.38
CA ALA A 305 28.88 -12.22 -21.73
C ALA A 305 28.26 -13.19 -22.76
N GLU A 306 28.05 -14.47 -22.36
CA GLU A 306 27.30 -15.44 -23.20
C GLU A 306 25.84 -15.04 -23.41
N LEU A 307 25.26 -14.24 -22.50
CA LEU A 307 23.93 -13.66 -22.64
C LEU A 307 23.94 -12.36 -23.48
N GLY A 308 25.10 -11.94 -23.97
CA GLY A 308 25.24 -10.77 -24.84
C GLY A 308 25.41 -9.42 -24.10
N HIS A 309 25.60 -9.44 -22.78
CA HIS A 309 25.79 -8.22 -21.99
C HIS A 309 27.24 -7.73 -21.98
N GLU A 310 27.42 -6.41 -21.88
CA GLU A 310 28.73 -5.80 -21.61
C GLU A 310 29.00 -5.87 -20.09
N VAL A 311 30.12 -6.51 -19.70
CA VAL A 311 30.37 -6.83 -18.30
C VAL A 311 31.61 -6.09 -17.79
N HIS A 312 31.44 -5.32 -16.74
CA HIS A 312 32.48 -4.73 -15.94
C HIS A 312 32.59 -5.45 -14.60
N THR A 313 33.76 -5.41 -13.96
CA THR A 313 33.97 -6.10 -12.70
C THR A 313 34.68 -5.22 -11.69
N ALA A 314 34.32 -5.35 -10.41
CA ALA A 314 34.99 -4.71 -9.28
C ALA A 314 35.24 -5.72 -8.17
N GLU A 315 36.34 -5.54 -7.43
CA GLU A 315 36.75 -6.53 -6.40
C GLU A 315 36.25 -6.20 -4.99
N ASN A 316 35.66 -5.04 -4.79
CA ASN A 316 35.07 -4.57 -3.54
C ASN A 316 34.13 -3.39 -3.79
N GLY A 317 33.41 -2.95 -2.74
CA GLY A 317 32.46 -1.86 -2.85
C GLY A 317 33.08 -0.52 -3.24
N LYS A 318 34.29 -0.22 -2.76
CA LYS A 318 34.99 1.03 -3.10
C LYS A 318 35.32 1.11 -4.59
N ALA A 319 35.89 0.05 -5.15
CA ALA A 319 36.18 -0.05 -6.58
C ALA A 319 34.89 0.01 -7.43
N ALA A 320 33.79 -0.53 -6.92
CA ALA A 320 32.47 -0.44 -7.57
C ALA A 320 31.98 1.01 -7.63
N LEU A 321 32.04 1.78 -6.55
CA LEU A 321 31.64 3.19 -6.52
C LEU A 321 32.51 4.06 -7.42
N GLU A 322 33.84 3.84 -7.43
CA GLU A 322 34.75 4.51 -8.36
C GLU A 322 34.43 4.22 -9.82
N HIS A 323 34.04 2.97 -10.14
CA HIS A 323 33.61 2.60 -11.48
C HIS A 323 32.29 3.27 -11.87
N LEU A 324 31.29 3.27 -10.97
CA LEU A 324 29.97 3.89 -11.20
C LEU A 324 30.07 5.41 -11.41
N ALA A 325 31.02 6.07 -10.78
CA ALA A 325 31.27 7.50 -10.98
C ALA A 325 31.85 7.82 -12.36
N ALA A 326 32.57 6.89 -12.99
CA ALA A 326 33.28 7.09 -14.25
C ALA A 326 32.57 6.51 -15.47
N HIS A 327 31.73 5.50 -15.29
CA HIS A 327 31.14 4.74 -16.38
C HIS A 327 29.65 4.50 -16.16
N PRO A 328 28.83 4.61 -17.21
CA PRO A 328 27.40 4.30 -17.11
C PRO A 328 27.18 2.78 -17.01
N VAL A 329 26.37 2.38 -16.04
CA VAL A 329 26.00 1.00 -15.75
C VAL A 329 24.47 0.88 -15.75
N ASP A 330 23.94 -0.26 -16.24
CA ASP A 330 22.51 -0.49 -16.30
C ASP A 330 21.99 -1.36 -15.15
N VAL A 331 22.84 -2.23 -14.59
CA VAL A 331 22.51 -3.07 -13.43
C VAL A 331 23.81 -3.42 -12.67
N VAL A 332 23.72 -3.54 -11.33
CA VAL A 332 24.82 -4.00 -10.47
C VAL A 332 24.45 -5.35 -9.87
N LEU A 333 25.34 -6.35 -9.99
CA LEU A 333 25.32 -7.58 -9.19
C LEU A 333 26.31 -7.41 -8.06
N LEU A 334 25.85 -7.37 -6.81
CA LEU A 334 26.64 -6.98 -5.65
C LEU A 334 26.68 -8.10 -4.61
N ASP A 335 27.88 -8.62 -4.33
CA ASP A 335 28.05 -9.57 -3.23
C ASP A 335 27.93 -8.86 -1.87
N LEU A 336 27.38 -9.58 -0.90
CA LEU A 336 27.17 -9.07 0.46
C LEU A 336 28.46 -9.01 1.28
N LEU A 337 29.28 -10.05 1.21
CA LEU A 337 30.43 -10.21 2.07
C LEU A 337 31.72 -9.91 1.30
N MET A 338 32.23 -8.71 1.43
CA MET A 338 33.46 -8.26 0.77
C MET A 338 34.33 -7.46 1.72
N PRO A 339 35.67 -7.53 1.56
CA PRO A 339 36.61 -6.69 2.32
C PRO A 339 36.54 -5.23 1.85
N VAL A 340 37.11 -4.32 2.66
CA VAL A 340 37.22 -2.90 2.43
C VAL A 340 35.91 -2.14 2.59
N LEU A 341 34.92 -2.42 1.74
CA LEU A 341 33.56 -1.91 1.82
C LEU A 341 32.60 -3.06 1.49
N ASP A 342 31.77 -3.44 2.45
CA ASP A 342 30.82 -4.54 2.31
C ASP A 342 29.63 -4.19 1.39
N GLY A 343 28.84 -5.20 1.02
CA GLY A 343 27.71 -5.02 0.13
C GLY A 343 26.59 -4.15 0.68
N TYR A 344 26.35 -4.16 2.00
CA TYR A 344 25.33 -3.30 2.62
C TYR A 344 25.73 -1.83 2.57
N SER A 345 26.96 -1.53 2.93
CA SER A 345 27.51 -0.17 2.90
C SER A 345 27.58 0.36 1.47
N THR A 346 28.01 -0.49 0.53
CA THR A 346 28.03 -0.13 -0.91
C THR A 346 26.63 0.17 -1.45
N LEU A 347 25.64 -0.66 -1.12
CA LEU A 347 24.24 -0.43 -1.50
C LEU A 347 23.73 0.89 -0.91
N ALA A 348 23.98 1.14 0.36
CA ALA A 348 23.56 2.39 1.02
C ALA A 348 24.17 3.62 0.36
N GLU A 349 25.45 3.61 -0.01
CA GLU A 349 26.11 4.70 -0.73
C GLU A 349 25.51 4.89 -2.15
N ILE A 350 25.27 3.80 -2.91
CA ILE A 350 24.61 3.88 -4.22
C ILE A 350 23.21 4.51 -4.09
N LYS A 351 22.44 4.14 -3.06
CA LYS A 351 21.07 4.65 -2.88
C LYS A 351 21.01 6.06 -2.26
N ALA A 352 22.05 6.49 -1.60
CA ALA A 352 22.19 7.86 -1.08
C ALA A 352 22.58 8.88 -2.16
N ASP A 353 23.23 8.45 -3.25
CA ASP A 353 23.60 9.32 -4.36
C ASP A 353 22.41 9.54 -5.31
N PRO A 354 21.90 10.77 -5.46
CA PRO A 354 20.78 11.08 -6.36
C PRO A 354 21.01 10.66 -7.82
N ALA A 355 22.25 10.61 -8.29
CA ALA A 355 22.60 10.19 -9.65
C ALA A 355 22.51 8.66 -9.83
N LEU A 356 22.75 7.91 -8.76
CA LEU A 356 22.81 6.44 -8.76
C LEU A 356 21.62 5.79 -8.07
N ALA A 357 20.80 6.52 -7.30
CA ALA A 357 19.69 6.00 -6.50
C ALA A 357 18.70 5.14 -7.30
N HIS A 358 18.53 5.47 -8.59
CA HIS A 358 17.64 4.77 -9.50
C HIS A 358 18.26 3.51 -10.14
N LEU A 359 19.57 3.28 -9.96
CA LEU A 359 20.29 2.14 -10.54
C LEU A 359 19.81 0.83 -9.88
N PRO A 360 19.37 -0.18 -10.65
CA PRO A 360 19.03 -1.48 -10.11
C PRO A 360 20.24 -2.18 -9.51
N VAL A 361 20.10 -2.66 -8.26
CA VAL A 361 21.12 -3.45 -7.57
C VAL A 361 20.50 -4.79 -7.18
N ILE A 362 21.09 -5.88 -7.69
CA ILE A 362 20.75 -7.25 -7.34
C ILE A 362 21.80 -7.73 -6.34
N MET A 363 21.36 -8.01 -5.11
CA MET A 363 22.25 -8.56 -4.09
C MET A 363 22.51 -10.03 -4.32
N VAL A 364 23.77 -10.48 -4.25
CA VAL A 364 24.16 -11.86 -4.47
C VAL A 364 24.83 -12.39 -3.20
N SER A 365 24.32 -13.49 -2.58
CA SER A 365 24.89 -13.97 -1.32
C SER A 365 24.62 -15.43 -1.04
N THR A 366 25.50 -16.05 -0.22
CA THR A 366 25.32 -17.36 0.37
C THR A 366 24.51 -17.36 1.66
N VAL A 367 24.18 -16.19 2.21
CA VAL A 367 23.46 -16.03 3.47
C VAL A 367 21.97 -16.25 3.25
N HIS A 368 21.42 -17.31 3.85
CA HIS A 368 19.99 -17.65 3.78
C HIS A 368 19.16 -17.09 4.95
N GLU A 369 19.74 -16.21 5.78
CA GLU A 369 19.02 -15.60 6.88
C GLU A 369 18.05 -14.54 6.39
N MET A 370 16.78 -14.70 6.72
CA MET A 370 15.69 -13.77 6.35
C MET A 370 15.99 -12.32 6.77
N ALA A 371 16.66 -12.12 7.90
CA ALA A 371 17.08 -10.80 8.38
C ALA A 371 18.01 -10.08 7.40
N SER A 372 18.90 -10.80 6.74
CA SER A 372 19.84 -10.26 5.76
C SER A 372 19.13 -9.81 4.48
N VAL A 373 18.16 -10.61 4.02
CA VAL A 373 17.33 -10.29 2.84
C VAL A 373 16.46 -9.04 3.11
N LEU A 374 15.79 -8.99 4.27
CA LEU A 374 14.97 -7.85 4.69
C LEU A 374 15.81 -6.57 4.75
N ARG A 375 17.00 -6.63 5.32
CA ARG A 375 17.92 -5.50 5.40
C ARG A 375 18.33 -4.98 4.01
N CYS A 376 18.57 -5.88 3.04
CA CYS A 376 18.87 -5.48 1.65
C CYS A 376 17.70 -4.72 1.02
N ILE A 377 16.46 -5.21 1.23
CA ILE A 377 15.24 -4.57 0.71
C ILE A 377 15.03 -3.21 1.36
N GLU A 378 15.19 -3.09 2.68
CA GLU A 378 15.08 -1.83 3.43
C GLU A 378 16.10 -0.79 2.95
N LEU A 379 17.29 -1.22 2.56
CA LEU A 379 18.35 -0.37 1.99
C LEU A 379 18.12 -0.04 0.51
N GLY A 380 17.05 -0.56 -0.12
CA GLY A 380 16.67 -0.24 -1.49
C GLY A 380 17.27 -1.14 -2.57
N ALA A 381 17.69 -2.37 -2.22
CA ALA A 381 18.02 -3.37 -3.24
C ALA A 381 16.82 -3.67 -4.14
N THR A 382 17.07 -3.82 -5.43
CA THR A 382 16.01 -4.10 -6.41
C THR A 382 15.62 -5.56 -6.36
N ASP A 383 16.58 -6.46 -6.13
CA ASP A 383 16.37 -7.89 -6.09
C ASP A 383 17.47 -8.60 -5.27
N TYR A 384 17.26 -9.90 -5.01
CA TYR A 384 18.19 -10.75 -4.28
C TYR A 384 18.36 -12.10 -5.00
N LEU A 385 19.62 -12.59 -5.10
CA LEU A 385 19.99 -13.82 -5.77
C LEU A 385 20.79 -14.72 -4.81
N PRO A 386 20.20 -15.79 -4.25
CA PRO A 386 20.90 -16.68 -3.32
C PRO A 386 21.91 -17.57 -4.06
N LYS A 387 23.15 -17.68 -3.56
CA LYS A 387 24.14 -18.65 -4.03
C LYS A 387 23.91 -20.02 -3.36
N PRO A 388 24.01 -21.18 -4.09
CA PRO A 388 24.24 -21.29 -5.53
C PRO A 388 22.98 -21.04 -6.36
N PHE A 389 23.11 -20.40 -7.52
CA PHE A 389 22.01 -20.12 -8.44
C PHE A 389 22.31 -20.66 -9.85
N GLY A 390 21.26 -21.07 -10.57
CA GLY A 390 21.35 -21.51 -11.96
C GLY A 390 21.36 -20.31 -12.95
N ALA A 391 21.89 -20.55 -14.15
CA ALA A 391 21.97 -19.56 -15.22
C ALA A 391 20.58 -19.00 -15.61
N GLU A 392 19.53 -19.82 -15.54
CA GLU A 392 18.14 -19.40 -15.84
C GLU A 392 17.62 -18.38 -14.84
N MET A 393 17.89 -18.56 -13.55
CA MET A 393 17.49 -17.62 -12.51
C MET A 393 18.23 -16.28 -12.64
N LEU A 394 19.55 -16.31 -12.89
CA LEU A 394 20.34 -15.12 -13.17
C LEU A 394 19.78 -14.36 -14.37
N ARG A 395 19.51 -15.07 -15.49
CA ARG A 395 18.91 -14.47 -16.69
C ARG A 395 17.56 -13.83 -16.41
N ALA A 396 16.66 -14.49 -15.68
CA ALA A 396 15.33 -14.00 -15.37
C ALA A 396 15.39 -12.71 -14.55
N ARG A 397 16.20 -12.68 -13.48
CA ARG A 397 16.36 -11.51 -12.60
C ARG A 397 17.01 -10.33 -13.31
N LEU A 398 18.03 -10.58 -14.09
CA LEU A 398 18.72 -9.55 -14.86
C LEU A 398 17.80 -8.92 -15.90
N ARG A 399 17.06 -9.74 -16.64
CA ARG A 399 16.10 -9.29 -17.66
C ARG A 399 14.99 -8.43 -17.05
N SER A 400 14.43 -8.84 -15.90
CA SER A 400 13.42 -8.06 -15.17
C SER A 400 13.97 -6.69 -14.72
N SER A 401 15.17 -6.66 -14.14
CA SER A 401 15.81 -5.43 -13.66
C SER A 401 16.17 -4.47 -14.80
N LEU A 402 16.69 -4.99 -15.93
CA LEU A 402 17.00 -4.19 -17.12
C LEU A 402 15.72 -3.64 -17.78
N ALA A 403 14.65 -4.44 -17.88
CA ALA A 403 13.39 -3.99 -18.44
C ALA A 403 12.76 -2.86 -17.60
N ALA A 404 12.75 -3.01 -16.26
CA ALA A 404 12.26 -1.98 -15.36
C ALA A 404 13.06 -0.67 -15.45
N LYS A 405 14.39 -0.75 -15.57
CA LYS A 405 15.24 0.43 -15.78
C LYS A 405 14.91 1.12 -17.11
N ARG A 406 14.84 0.38 -18.21
CA ARG A 406 14.54 0.94 -19.54
C ARG A 406 13.19 1.65 -19.60
N LEU A 407 12.16 1.04 -18.96
CA LEU A 407 10.84 1.65 -18.89
C LEU A 407 10.89 3.00 -18.14
N ARG A 408 11.59 3.02 -17.01
CA ARG A 408 11.79 4.25 -16.22
C ARG A 408 12.59 5.31 -17.00
N ASP A 409 13.67 4.92 -17.67
CA ASP A 409 14.49 5.82 -18.46
C ASP A 409 13.70 6.41 -19.64
N ALA A 410 12.81 5.62 -20.27
CA ALA A 410 11.92 6.07 -21.33
C ALA A 410 10.87 7.07 -20.79
N GLU A 411 10.30 6.82 -19.62
CA GLU A 411 9.35 7.71 -18.98
C GLU A 411 9.98 9.05 -18.59
N LEU A 412 11.20 9.02 -18.01
CA LEU A 412 11.94 10.23 -17.69
C LEU A 412 12.29 11.07 -18.93
N ARG A 413 12.66 10.42 -20.05
CA ARG A 413 12.89 11.14 -21.33
C ARG A 413 11.62 11.80 -21.81
N ARG A 414 10.49 11.08 -21.80
CA ARG A 414 9.20 11.64 -22.21
C ARG A 414 8.81 12.86 -21.37
N LEU A 415 8.98 12.78 -20.03
CA LEU A 415 8.72 13.92 -19.15
C LEU A 415 9.67 15.10 -19.40
N ALA A 416 10.94 14.83 -19.75
CA ALA A 416 11.90 15.86 -20.11
C ALA A 416 11.49 16.57 -21.42
N ASP A 417 11.08 15.82 -22.44
CA ASP A 417 10.62 16.33 -23.72
C ASP A 417 9.34 17.18 -23.56
N GLU A 418 8.36 16.69 -22.81
CA GLU A 418 7.12 17.42 -22.47
C GLU A 418 7.42 18.74 -21.73
N ARG A 419 8.41 18.73 -20.83
CA ARG A 419 8.86 19.93 -20.10
C ARG A 419 9.53 20.95 -21.02
N GLU A 420 10.37 20.49 -21.95
CA GLU A 420 11.04 21.35 -22.93
C GLU A 420 10.02 22.01 -23.88
N GLU A 421 9.05 21.26 -24.36
CA GLU A 421 7.93 21.78 -25.18
C GLU A 421 7.11 22.85 -24.40
N ALA A 422 6.82 22.58 -23.12
CA ALA A 422 6.09 23.53 -22.28
C ALA A 422 6.88 24.83 -22.04
N VAL A 423 8.21 24.73 -21.81
CA VAL A 423 9.10 25.91 -21.65
C VAL A 423 9.16 26.72 -22.94
N ASP A 424 9.23 26.05 -24.08
CA ASP A 424 9.25 26.72 -25.38
C ASP A 424 7.92 27.46 -25.68
N LEU A 425 6.79 26.81 -25.34
CA LEU A 425 5.46 27.43 -25.50
C LEU A 425 5.32 28.68 -24.60
N LEU A 426 5.69 28.56 -23.32
CA LEU A 426 5.67 29.69 -22.38
C LEU A 426 6.58 30.83 -22.83
N SER A 427 7.76 30.50 -23.37
CA SER A 427 8.72 31.48 -23.89
C SER A 427 8.19 32.23 -25.11
N ARG A 428 7.40 31.58 -25.96
CA ARG A 428 6.71 32.22 -27.11
C ARG A 428 5.60 33.16 -26.63
N GLN A 429 4.77 32.68 -25.70
CA GLN A 429 3.69 33.50 -25.13
C GLN A 429 4.23 34.74 -24.39
N LEU A 430 5.32 34.60 -23.65
CA LEU A 430 5.96 35.72 -22.96
C LEU A 430 6.47 36.79 -23.93
N ARG A 431 7.11 36.35 -25.05
CA ARG A 431 7.56 37.28 -26.11
C ARG A 431 6.42 38.01 -26.77
N GLU A 432 5.30 37.33 -27.00
CA GLU A 432 4.10 37.92 -27.62
C GLU A 432 3.47 38.98 -26.69
N MET A 433 3.28 38.65 -25.40
CA MET A 433 2.81 39.58 -24.40
C MET A 433 3.73 40.79 -24.21
N THR A 434 5.04 40.58 -24.24
CA THR A 434 6.01 41.69 -24.14
C THR A 434 5.87 42.66 -25.34
N ARG A 435 5.69 42.11 -26.53
CA ARG A 435 5.49 42.88 -27.74
C ARG A 435 4.17 43.65 -27.71
N GLU A 436 3.07 43.09 -27.25
CA GLU A 436 1.80 43.74 -27.08
C GLU A 436 1.90 44.90 -26.06
N VAL A 437 2.60 44.72 -24.95
CA VAL A 437 2.84 45.76 -23.95
C VAL A 437 3.64 46.90 -24.54
N GLU A 438 4.73 46.62 -25.27
CA GLU A 438 5.53 47.67 -25.92
C GLU A 438 4.76 48.43 -27.01
N GLU A 439 3.90 47.77 -27.78
CA GLU A 439 3.04 48.42 -28.76
C GLU A 439 2.01 49.34 -28.09
N ARG A 440 1.42 48.88 -26.98
CA ARG A 440 0.46 49.67 -26.21
C ARG A 440 1.11 50.88 -25.51
N GLU A 441 2.34 50.70 -25.02
CA GLU A 441 3.11 51.83 -24.44
C GLU A 441 3.45 52.88 -25.48
N ARG A 442 3.87 52.49 -26.70
CA ARG A 442 4.11 53.41 -27.81
C ARG A 442 2.85 54.14 -28.23
N ALA A 443 1.70 53.47 -28.30
CA ALA A 443 0.42 54.07 -28.60
C ALA A 443 0.04 55.13 -27.55
N LEU A 444 0.18 54.79 -26.27
CA LEU A 444 -0.08 55.71 -25.15
C LEU A 444 0.86 56.94 -25.18
N GLN A 445 2.14 56.74 -25.46
CA GLN A 445 3.11 57.86 -25.61
C GLN A 445 2.75 58.78 -26.77
N ALA A 446 2.30 58.23 -27.90
CA ALA A 446 1.82 59.03 -29.05
C ALA A 446 0.57 59.85 -28.70
N GLU A 447 -0.39 59.25 -28.01
CA GLU A 447 -1.63 59.95 -27.54
C GLU A 447 -1.31 61.08 -26.55
N ILE A 448 -0.40 60.84 -25.61
CA ILE A 448 0.08 61.86 -24.67
C ILE A 448 0.78 63.01 -25.40
N ALA A 449 1.59 62.74 -26.42
CA ALA A 449 2.26 63.74 -27.23
C ALA A 449 1.23 64.59 -28.02
N GLU A 450 0.20 63.97 -28.60
CA GLU A 450 -0.87 64.65 -29.30
C GLU A 450 -1.71 65.58 -28.35
N LEU A 451 -2.05 65.07 -27.18
CA LEU A 451 -2.75 65.85 -26.14
C LEU A 451 -1.92 67.07 -25.67
N ARG A 452 -0.61 66.89 -25.47
CA ARG A 452 0.30 67.98 -25.10
C ARG A 452 0.40 69.03 -26.21
N SER A 453 0.41 68.64 -27.50
CA SER A 453 0.39 69.59 -28.63
C SER A 453 -0.91 70.39 -28.73
N ARG A 454 -2.04 69.72 -28.45
CA ARG A 454 -3.36 70.39 -28.40
C ARG A 454 -3.50 71.41 -27.26
N VAL A 455 -2.93 71.09 -26.11
CA VAL A 455 -2.93 72.05 -24.95
C VAL A 455 -1.95 73.22 -25.16
N ALA A 456 -0.86 73.04 -25.93
CA ALA A 456 0.09 74.11 -26.24
C ALA A 456 -0.38 75.06 -27.37
N SER A 457 -1.43 74.68 -28.16
CA SER A 457 -1.94 75.45 -29.29
C SER A 457 -3.30 76.08 -29.00
N GLY A 458 -3.86 75.97 -27.81
CA GLY A 458 -5.08 76.69 -27.33
C GLY A 458 -4.74 77.60 -26.18
#